data_411dcb52ff4ab55f6d598136ac92bbf9
#
_entry.id   411dcb52ff4ab55f6d598136ac92bbf9
#
_cell.length_a   1.000
_cell.length_b   1.000
_cell.length_c   1.000
_cell.angle_alpha   90.00
_cell.angle_beta   90.00
_cell.angle_gamma   90.00
#
_symmetry.space_group_name_H-M   'P 1'
#
loop_
_entity.id
_entity.type
_entity.pdbx_description
1 polymer ?
#
loop_
_entity_poly.entity_id
_entity_poly.type
_entity_poly.pdbx_seq_one_letter_code
_entity_poly.pdbx_strand_id
1 'polypeptide(L)'
;DVFFRIYRVTTQENNFITNEEVKNELVVAKTIFKQDGAQLYRHIRYEYSYDDQKRLTCKEASKWDGAKDEWTPYFKMTYQYGNDEITMSYARWNESHKAYDKDMKKSVYELNDENMPVAYKLYNQDAPKSELTLVSYNRTDYVANILAMAE
;
A
#
# COMPACT_ATOMS: atom_id res chain seq x y z
N ASP A 1 -18.98 -0.81 15.05
CA ASP A 1 -19.68 -0.09 14.00
C ASP A 1 -18.96 -0.24 12.68
N VAL A 2 -19.71 -0.55 11.61
CA VAL A 2 -19.22 -0.60 10.24
C VAL A 2 -19.98 0.43 9.42
N PHE A 3 -19.27 1.27 8.70
CA PHE A 3 -19.89 2.22 7.78
C PHE A 3 -19.06 2.39 6.50
N PHE A 4 -19.65 3.00 5.49
CA PHE A 4 -19.00 3.22 4.21
C PHE A 4 -18.89 4.71 3.92
N ARG A 5 -17.76 5.12 3.36
CA ARG A 5 -17.56 6.46 2.82
C ARG A 5 -17.35 6.37 1.32
N ILE A 6 -18.10 7.19 0.57
CA ILE A 6 -18.01 7.22 -0.89
C ILE A 6 -17.58 8.62 -1.31
N TYR A 7 -16.53 8.68 -2.11
CA TYR A 7 -16.00 9.95 -2.60
C TYR A 7 -15.42 9.82 -4.00
N ARG A 8 -15.30 10.96 -4.68
CA ARG A 8 -14.74 11.06 -6.02
C ARG A 8 -13.30 11.56 -5.95
N VAL A 9 -12.43 10.94 -6.74
CA VAL A 9 -11.08 11.43 -7.03
C VAL A 9 -10.99 11.67 -8.53
N THR A 10 -10.66 12.90 -8.94
CA THR A 10 -10.55 13.29 -10.34
C THR A 10 -9.09 13.59 -10.66
N THR A 11 -8.57 12.94 -11.70
CA THR A 11 -7.28 13.26 -12.30
C THR A 11 -7.51 13.92 -13.66
N GLN A 12 -6.45 14.36 -14.34
CA GLN A 12 -6.55 14.97 -15.66
C GLN A 12 -7.19 14.03 -16.71
N GLU A 13 -7.00 12.72 -16.56
CA GLU A 13 -7.42 11.73 -17.54
C GLU A 13 -8.60 10.88 -17.10
N ASN A 14 -8.85 10.76 -15.80
CA ASN A 14 -9.84 9.81 -15.29
C ASN A 14 -10.58 10.33 -14.06
N ASN A 15 -11.84 9.87 -13.95
CA ASN A 15 -12.65 10.02 -12.76
C ASN A 15 -12.73 8.68 -12.03
N PHE A 16 -12.47 8.71 -10.73
CA PHE A 16 -12.54 7.54 -9.86
C PHE A 16 -13.57 7.77 -8.75
N ILE A 17 -14.32 6.73 -8.46
CA ILE A 17 -15.21 6.68 -7.30
C ILE A 17 -14.60 5.67 -6.32
N THR A 18 -14.40 6.09 -5.10
CA THR A 18 -13.83 5.25 -4.04
C THR A 18 -14.90 4.96 -3.01
N ASN A 19 -15.05 3.69 -2.66
CA ASN A 19 -15.86 3.23 -1.55
C ASN A 19 -14.93 2.70 -0.46
N GLU A 20 -14.89 3.39 0.68
CA GLU A 20 -14.15 2.96 1.86
C GLU A 20 -15.07 2.24 2.83
N GLU A 21 -14.64 1.07 3.28
CA GLU A 21 -15.26 0.35 4.38
C GLU A 21 -14.49 0.67 5.65
N VAL A 22 -15.19 1.23 6.64
CA VAL A 22 -14.62 1.64 7.92
C VAL A 22 -15.23 0.80 9.04
N LYS A 23 -14.38 0.18 9.84
CA LYS A 23 -14.75 -0.64 10.98
C LYS A 23 -13.90 -0.24 12.19
N ASN A 24 -14.56 0.05 13.31
CA ASN A 24 -13.88 0.49 14.54
C ASN A 24 -12.93 1.67 14.29
N GLU A 25 -13.39 2.66 13.52
CA GLU A 25 -12.64 3.88 13.15
C GLU A 25 -11.43 3.65 12.24
N LEU A 26 -11.24 2.43 11.76
CA LEU A 26 -10.15 2.08 10.84
C LEU A 26 -10.70 1.72 9.47
N VAL A 27 -10.03 2.19 8.41
CA VAL A 27 -10.36 1.79 7.05
C VAL A 27 -9.87 0.35 6.85
N VAL A 28 -10.80 -0.59 6.64
CA VAL A 28 -10.47 -2.00 6.45
C VAL A 28 -10.45 -2.41 4.99
N ALA A 29 -11.10 -1.65 4.12
CA ALA A 29 -11.05 -1.88 2.68
C ALA A 29 -11.36 -0.60 1.90
N LYS A 30 -10.78 -0.48 0.71
CA LYS A 30 -11.13 0.53 -0.30
C LYS A 30 -11.38 -0.17 -1.62
N THR A 31 -12.51 0.10 -2.25
CA THR A 31 -12.78 -0.35 -3.62
C THR A 31 -12.85 0.87 -4.53
N ILE A 32 -12.02 0.88 -5.55
CA ILE A 32 -11.90 1.98 -6.50
C ILE A 32 -12.55 1.56 -7.81
N PHE A 33 -13.49 2.38 -8.27
CA PHE A 33 -14.18 2.23 -9.55
C PHE A 33 -13.72 3.33 -10.49
N LYS A 34 -13.55 2.97 -11.74
CA LYS A 34 -13.29 3.92 -12.82
C LYS A 34 -14.64 4.34 -13.41
N GLN A 35 -14.87 5.64 -13.54
CA GLN A 35 -16.10 6.18 -14.12
C GLN A 35 -15.89 6.50 -15.59
N ASP A 36 -16.79 5.97 -16.43
CA ASP A 36 -16.89 6.30 -17.84
C ASP A 36 -18.34 6.63 -18.15
N GLY A 37 -18.62 7.93 -18.34
CA GLY A 37 -19.98 8.41 -18.47
C GLY A 37 -20.82 8.09 -17.23
N ALA A 38 -21.93 7.38 -17.42
CA ALA A 38 -22.82 6.94 -16.33
C ALA A 38 -22.45 5.57 -15.76
N GLN A 39 -21.41 4.91 -16.29
CA GLN A 39 -21.01 3.56 -15.89
C GLN A 39 -19.82 3.58 -14.97
N LEU A 40 -19.82 2.65 -14.01
CA LEU A 40 -18.71 2.40 -13.10
C LEU A 40 -18.13 1.02 -13.36
N TYR A 41 -16.81 0.98 -13.51
CA TYR A 41 -16.07 -0.26 -13.71
C TYR A 41 -15.19 -0.53 -12.50
N ARG A 42 -15.19 -1.77 -11.98
CA ARG A 42 -14.27 -2.19 -10.93
C ARG A 42 -12.85 -2.03 -11.43
N HIS A 43 -11.98 -1.48 -10.59
CA HIS A 43 -10.60 -1.18 -10.96
C HIS A 43 -9.60 -1.84 -10.00
N ILE A 44 -9.50 -1.34 -8.79
CA ILE A 44 -8.58 -1.84 -7.76
C ILE A 44 -9.33 -1.92 -6.43
N ARG A 45 -8.99 -2.94 -5.64
CA ARG A 45 -9.45 -3.10 -4.27
C ARG A 45 -8.25 -3.24 -3.36
N TYR A 46 -8.26 -2.49 -2.26
CA TYR A 46 -7.29 -2.59 -1.18
C TYR A 46 -7.94 -3.16 0.06
N GLU A 47 -7.23 -4.06 0.75
CA GLU A 47 -7.60 -4.57 2.06
C GLU A 47 -6.49 -4.26 3.05
N TYR A 48 -6.85 -3.79 4.25
CA TYR A 48 -5.90 -3.31 5.25
C TYR A 48 -5.97 -4.16 6.51
N SER A 49 -4.82 -4.50 7.06
CA SER A 49 -4.69 -5.21 8.34
C SER A 49 -3.94 -4.34 9.33
N TYR A 50 -4.29 -4.44 10.61
CA TYR A 50 -3.73 -3.62 11.68
C TYR A 50 -3.30 -4.49 12.85
N ASP A 51 -2.32 -4.01 13.62
CA ASP A 51 -1.92 -4.65 14.88
C ASP A 51 -2.80 -4.18 16.06
N ASP A 52 -2.50 -4.70 17.26
CA ASP A 52 -3.25 -4.37 18.48
C ASP A 52 -3.14 -2.90 18.88
N GLN A 53 -2.14 -2.18 18.35
CA GLN A 53 -1.95 -0.75 18.56
C GLN A 53 -2.59 0.10 17.46
N LYS A 54 -3.41 -0.52 16.59
CA LYS A 54 -4.07 0.13 15.46
C LYS A 54 -3.10 0.69 14.41
N ARG A 55 -1.90 0.11 14.31
CA ARG A 55 -0.93 0.47 13.28
C ARG A 55 -1.11 -0.46 12.07
N LEU A 56 -1.02 0.11 10.88
CA LEU A 56 -1.14 -0.63 9.63
C LEU A 56 0.00 -1.65 9.50
N THR A 57 -0.33 -2.93 9.33
CA THR A 57 0.66 -4.01 9.16
C THR A 57 0.69 -4.58 7.75
N CYS A 58 -0.42 -4.50 7.02
CA CYS A 58 -0.49 -5.00 5.65
C CYS A 58 -1.52 -4.24 4.83
N LYS A 59 -1.17 -3.99 3.58
CA LYS A 59 -2.07 -3.49 2.54
C LYS A 59 -1.99 -4.46 1.36
N GLU A 60 -3.07 -5.16 1.09
CA GLU A 60 -3.17 -6.07 -0.06
C GLU A 60 -3.99 -5.42 -1.16
N ALA A 61 -3.46 -5.41 -2.38
CA ALA A 61 -4.13 -4.88 -3.56
C ALA A 61 -4.57 -6.02 -4.47
N SER A 62 -5.78 -5.89 -5.01
CA SER A 62 -6.33 -6.76 -6.05
C SER A 62 -6.77 -5.92 -7.23
N LYS A 63 -6.65 -6.48 -8.43
CA LYS A 63 -7.16 -5.90 -9.67
C LYS A 63 -8.39 -6.65 -10.12
N TRP A 64 -9.34 -5.93 -10.70
CA TRP A 64 -10.46 -6.59 -11.35
C TRP A 64 -10.04 -7.21 -12.68
N ASP A 65 -10.33 -8.49 -12.83
CA ASP A 65 -10.18 -9.21 -14.10
C ASP A 65 -11.55 -9.39 -14.74
N GLY A 66 -11.86 -8.56 -15.72
CA GLY A 66 -13.16 -8.57 -16.40
C GLY A 66 -13.41 -9.82 -17.24
N ALA A 67 -12.35 -10.50 -17.69
CA ALA A 67 -12.48 -11.75 -18.44
C ALA A 67 -12.90 -12.92 -17.56
N LYS A 68 -12.40 -12.95 -16.31
CA LYS A 68 -12.72 -13.97 -15.32
C LYS A 68 -13.85 -13.58 -14.38
N ASP A 69 -14.29 -12.33 -14.41
CA ASP A 69 -15.30 -11.76 -13.52
C ASP A 69 -14.95 -11.95 -12.03
N GLU A 70 -13.68 -11.69 -11.70
CA GLU A 70 -13.15 -11.86 -10.34
C GLU A 70 -12.06 -10.86 -10.01
N TRP A 71 -11.84 -10.64 -8.69
CA TRP A 71 -10.66 -9.95 -8.19
C TRP A 71 -9.46 -10.89 -8.20
N THR A 72 -8.33 -10.41 -8.73
CA THR A 72 -7.06 -11.16 -8.74
C THR A 72 -6.02 -10.43 -7.91
N PRO A 73 -5.18 -11.14 -7.14
CA PRO A 73 -4.11 -10.50 -6.39
C PRO A 73 -3.18 -9.72 -7.31
N TYR A 74 -2.68 -8.59 -6.82
CA TYR A 74 -1.79 -7.71 -7.57
C TYR A 74 -0.47 -7.49 -6.85
N PHE A 75 -0.50 -6.90 -5.67
CA PHE A 75 0.68 -6.73 -4.81
C PHE A 75 0.24 -6.64 -3.36
N LYS A 76 1.24 -6.74 -2.47
CA LYS A 76 1.05 -6.39 -1.06
C LYS A 76 2.20 -5.53 -0.56
N MET A 77 1.89 -4.69 0.41
CA MET A 77 2.85 -3.95 1.21
C MET A 77 2.71 -4.38 2.65
N THR A 78 3.84 -4.69 3.29
CA THR A 78 3.88 -5.03 4.72
C THR A 78 4.65 -3.98 5.47
N TYR A 79 4.27 -3.75 6.74
CA TYR A 79 4.81 -2.71 7.60
C TYR A 79 5.26 -3.36 8.90
N GLN A 80 6.49 -3.14 9.29
CA GLN A 80 7.06 -3.62 10.55
C GLN A 80 7.54 -2.43 11.36
N TYR A 81 7.21 -2.42 12.64
CA TYR A 81 7.52 -1.34 13.55
C TYR A 81 8.56 -1.80 14.57
N GLY A 82 9.78 -1.27 14.46
CA GLY A 82 10.84 -1.46 15.43
C GLY A 82 10.85 -0.32 16.46
N ASN A 83 11.86 -0.32 17.35
CA ASN A 83 11.97 0.71 18.38
C ASN A 83 12.29 2.09 17.81
N ASP A 84 13.10 2.15 16.79
CA ASP A 84 13.60 3.38 16.16
C ASP A 84 13.51 3.34 14.63
N GLU A 85 12.76 2.39 14.08
CA GLU A 85 12.59 2.29 12.64
C GLU A 85 11.24 1.70 12.26
N ILE A 86 10.77 2.06 11.05
CA ILE A 86 9.62 1.46 10.39
C ILE A 86 10.11 0.90 9.06
N THR A 87 9.80 -0.37 8.82
CA THR A 87 10.16 -1.04 7.57
C THR A 87 8.91 -1.31 6.74
N MET A 88 8.93 -0.85 5.49
CA MET A 88 7.92 -1.16 4.48
C MET A 88 8.52 -2.12 3.45
N SER A 89 7.80 -3.20 3.14
CA SER A 89 8.21 -4.16 2.11
C SER A 89 7.10 -4.28 1.06
N TYR A 90 7.50 -4.37 -0.20
CA TYR A 90 6.60 -4.51 -1.34
C TYR A 90 6.85 -5.85 -2.03
N ALA A 91 5.80 -6.63 -2.24
CA ALA A 91 5.83 -7.89 -2.95
C ALA A 91 4.74 -7.94 -4.02
N ARG A 92 5.10 -8.31 -5.24
CA ARG A 92 4.16 -8.43 -6.35
C ARG A 92 3.64 -9.86 -6.45
N TRP A 93 2.37 -10.01 -6.80
CA TRP A 93 1.78 -11.31 -7.09
C TRP A 93 2.38 -11.91 -8.35
N ASN A 94 2.75 -13.18 -8.27
CA ASN A 94 3.25 -13.97 -9.40
C ASN A 94 2.17 -14.98 -9.79
N GLU A 95 1.51 -14.73 -10.91
CA GLU A 95 0.41 -15.57 -11.38
C GLU A 95 0.87 -16.98 -11.74
N SER A 96 2.09 -17.13 -12.25
CA SER A 96 2.66 -18.44 -12.61
C SER A 96 2.88 -19.33 -11.38
N HIS A 97 3.33 -18.75 -10.28
CA HIS A 97 3.62 -19.47 -9.04
C HIS A 97 2.46 -19.48 -8.06
N LYS A 98 1.38 -18.72 -8.33
CA LYS A 98 0.24 -18.54 -7.41
C LYS A 98 0.68 -18.12 -6.01
N ALA A 99 1.65 -17.21 -5.95
CA ALA A 99 2.22 -16.70 -4.70
C ALA A 99 2.78 -15.29 -4.92
N TYR A 100 2.97 -14.58 -3.83
CA TYR A 100 3.73 -13.33 -3.89
C TYR A 100 5.21 -13.65 -4.06
N ASP A 101 5.88 -12.90 -4.94
CA ASP A 101 7.34 -12.92 -5.04
C ASP A 101 7.93 -12.39 -3.73
N LYS A 102 9.22 -12.68 -3.50
CA LYS A 102 9.94 -12.06 -2.38
C LYS A 102 9.90 -10.55 -2.52
N ASP A 103 10.07 -9.87 -1.39
CA ASP A 103 10.08 -8.42 -1.32
C ASP A 103 10.95 -7.80 -2.41
N MET A 104 10.31 -7.15 -3.38
CA MET A 104 10.99 -6.52 -4.51
C MET A 104 11.58 -5.16 -4.15
N LYS A 105 10.95 -4.50 -3.17
CA LYS A 105 11.37 -3.20 -2.65
C LYS A 105 11.19 -3.21 -1.14
N LYS A 106 12.11 -2.55 -0.49
CA LYS A 106 12.08 -2.36 0.95
C LYS A 106 12.48 -0.92 1.28
N SER A 107 11.68 -0.25 2.08
CA SER A 107 11.97 1.08 2.60
C SER A 107 12.10 1.00 4.11
N VAL A 108 13.17 1.57 4.64
CA VAL A 108 13.42 1.63 6.07
C VAL A 108 13.46 3.09 6.49
N TYR A 109 12.55 3.48 7.38
CA TYR A 109 12.50 4.82 7.96
C TYR A 109 13.14 4.78 9.34
N GLU A 110 14.19 5.59 9.53
CA GLU A 110 14.83 5.77 10.83
C GLU A 110 14.11 6.87 11.60
N LEU A 111 13.82 6.62 12.86
CA LEU A 111 13.11 7.54 13.75
C LEU A 111 14.08 8.12 14.78
N ASN A 112 13.83 9.38 15.20
CA ASN A 112 14.52 9.97 16.35
C ASN A 112 13.82 9.59 17.67
N ASP A 113 14.34 10.11 18.80
CA ASP A 113 13.79 9.84 20.13
C ASP A 113 12.35 10.33 20.32
N GLU A 114 11.88 11.25 19.48
CA GLU A 114 10.50 11.75 19.47
C GLU A 114 9.59 10.99 18.50
N ASN A 115 10.06 9.85 17.96
CA ASN A 115 9.38 9.05 16.93
C ASN A 115 9.13 9.80 15.61
N MET A 116 9.96 10.79 15.32
CA MET A 116 9.90 11.53 14.05
C MET A 116 10.85 10.92 13.03
N PRO A 117 10.42 10.74 11.78
CA PRO A 117 11.30 10.22 10.74
C PRO A 117 12.40 11.23 10.42
N VAL A 118 13.65 10.80 10.45
CA VAL A 118 14.83 11.62 10.18
C VAL A 118 15.67 11.11 9.01
N ALA A 119 15.47 9.87 8.60
CA ALA A 119 16.17 9.30 7.45
C ALA A 119 15.37 8.15 6.87
N TYR A 120 15.62 7.85 5.59
CA TYR A 120 15.11 6.62 4.99
C TYR A 120 16.18 5.96 4.10
N LYS A 121 16.06 4.64 3.97
CA LYS A 121 16.86 3.82 3.05
C LYS A 121 15.91 3.08 2.12
N LEU A 122 16.23 3.07 0.84
CA LEU A 122 15.47 2.36 -0.17
C LEU A 122 16.32 1.24 -0.74
N TYR A 123 15.76 0.03 -0.75
CA TYR A 123 16.39 -1.17 -1.30
C TYR A 123 15.54 -1.71 -2.43
N ASN A 124 16.17 -2.12 -3.53
CA ASN A 124 15.50 -2.80 -4.65
C ASN A 124 16.20 -4.11 -4.98
N GLN A 125 15.45 -5.03 -5.56
CA GLN A 125 16.02 -6.17 -6.26
C GLN A 125 16.32 -5.78 -7.71
N ASP A 126 17.51 -6.14 -8.20
CA ASP A 126 17.87 -5.93 -9.61
C ASP A 126 17.22 -6.98 -10.53
N ALA A 127 16.95 -8.18 -9.98
CA ALA A 127 16.29 -9.27 -10.70
C ALA A 127 15.52 -10.16 -9.71
N PRO A 128 14.52 -10.94 -10.17
CA PRO A 128 13.88 -11.95 -9.32
C PRO A 128 14.91 -12.86 -8.68
N LYS A 129 14.80 -13.10 -7.38
CA LYS A 129 15.72 -13.91 -6.54
C LYS A 129 17.08 -13.28 -6.23
N SER A 130 17.39 -12.08 -6.69
CA SER A 130 18.58 -11.37 -6.22
C SER A 130 18.36 -10.84 -4.80
N GLU A 131 19.44 -10.51 -4.10
CA GLU A 131 19.35 -9.83 -2.82
C GLU A 131 18.92 -8.37 -3.01
N LEU A 132 18.27 -7.81 -1.99
CA LEU A 132 17.92 -6.40 -1.97
C LEU A 132 19.20 -5.57 -1.83
N THR A 133 19.38 -4.59 -2.72
CA THR A 133 20.52 -3.67 -2.67
C THR A 133 20.06 -2.26 -2.33
N LEU A 134 20.86 -1.53 -1.57
CA LEU A 134 20.60 -0.15 -1.21
C LEU A 134 20.74 0.73 -2.46
N VAL A 135 19.66 1.40 -2.87
CA VAL A 135 19.66 2.31 -4.03
C VAL A 135 19.59 3.78 -3.63
N SER A 136 19.13 4.07 -2.42
CA SER A 136 19.01 5.45 -1.95
C SER A 136 19.08 5.52 -0.44
N TYR A 137 19.80 6.50 0.08
CA TYR A 137 19.81 6.87 1.48
C TYR A 137 19.71 8.38 1.60
N ASN A 138 18.66 8.83 2.24
CA ASN A 138 18.45 10.25 2.50
C ASN A 138 18.27 10.47 3.99
N ARG A 139 18.97 11.45 4.52
CA ARG A 139 18.85 11.90 5.89
C ARG A 139 18.37 13.33 5.91
N THR A 140 17.37 13.59 6.73
CA THR A 140 16.82 14.93 6.93
C THR A 140 16.34 15.06 8.37
N ASP A 141 16.36 16.26 8.91
CA ASP A 141 15.85 16.53 10.25
C ASP A 141 14.32 16.44 10.30
N TYR A 142 13.68 16.48 9.13
CA TYR A 142 12.22 16.37 9.03
C TYR A 142 11.83 15.80 7.67
N VAL A 143 11.06 14.72 7.67
CA VAL A 143 10.52 14.09 6.46
C VAL A 143 9.00 14.28 6.44
N ALA A 144 8.54 15.38 5.84
CA ALA A 144 7.13 15.76 5.80
C ALA A 144 6.24 14.79 5.00
N ASN A 145 6.83 14.01 4.08
CA ASN A 145 6.08 13.22 3.11
C ASN A 145 5.82 11.78 3.52
N ILE A 146 6.30 11.34 4.68
CA ILE A 146 6.14 9.94 5.12
C ILE A 146 4.67 9.62 5.39
N LEU A 147 3.91 10.56 5.92
CA LEU A 147 2.48 10.39 6.15
C LEU A 147 1.70 10.25 4.83
N ALA A 148 2.14 10.92 3.76
CA ALA A 148 1.52 10.81 2.45
C ALA A 148 1.81 9.47 1.76
N MET A 149 2.91 8.80 2.08
CA MET A 149 3.25 7.48 1.53
C MET A 149 2.54 6.32 2.25
N ALA A 150 1.99 6.56 3.43
CA ALA A 150 1.23 5.58 4.21
C ALA A 150 -0.28 5.57 3.83
N GLU A 151 -0.73 6.54 3.03
CA GLU A 151 -2.10 6.58 2.49
C GLU A 151 -2.22 5.69 1.22
#